data_51395c28ad191a5a1071bd977683de8f
#
_entry.id   51395c28ad191a5a1071bd977683de8f
#
_cell.length_a   1.000
_cell.length_b   1.000
_cell.length_c   1.000
_cell.angle_alpha   90.00
_cell.angle_beta   90.00
_cell.angle_gamma   90.00
#
_symmetry.space_group_name_H-M   'P 1'
#
loop_
_entity.id
_entity.type
_entity.pdbx_description
1 polymer ?
#
loop_
_entity_poly.entity_id
_entity_poly.type
_entity_poly.pdbx_seq_one_letter_code
_entity_poly.pdbx_strand_id
1 'polypeptide(L)'
;GEQDSREYRHLELPNRMRVLLVSDPQTDKAAASLHVRAGSGNDPRTRQGLAHFLEHMLFLGTAKYPDPGEYQEFISAHGGSHKAYTSVDHTNYFFDIEPGSLTPALDRFAQFFVAPLFNREYVEREMNAVDSEYKLGLKDDARREYDVLRELVRPEHPLGALAVGNLSTLGEGESDIREDLLTFYAKHYSANI
;
A
#
# COMPACT_ATOMS: atom_id res chain seq x y z
N GLY A 1 21.94 20.94 -3.87
CA GLY A 1 23.35 21.33 -4.12
C GLY A 1 23.39 22.53 -5.05
N GLU A 2 24.53 23.19 -5.24
CA GLU A 2 24.66 24.39 -6.10
C GLU A 2 24.24 24.20 -7.58
N GLN A 3 24.07 22.96 -8.03
CA GLN A 3 23.62 22.60 -9.39
C GLN A 3 22.19 22.09 -9.45
N ASP A 4 21.45 22.09 -8.35
CA ASP A 4 20.07 21.65 -8.31
C ASP A 4 19.13 22.78 -8.73
N SER A 5 18.54 22.69 -9.93
CA SER A 5 17.62 23.69 -10.49
C SER A 5 16.15 23.45 -10.12
N ARG A 6 15.87 22.42 -9.33
CA ARG A 6 14.50 22.08 -8.90
C ARG A 6 14.00 23.04 -7.83
N GLU A 7 12.72 23.30 -7.84
CA GLU A 7 12.03 24.04 -6.79
C GLU A 7 11.37 23.10 -5.80
N TYR A 8 11.54 23.39 -4.51
CA TYR A 8 11.00 22.58 -3.42
C TYR A 8 10.04 23.41 -2.56
N ARG A 9 8.87 22.84 -2.26
CA ARG A 9 7.90 23.43 -1.34
C ARG A 9 7.44 22.39 -0.33
N HIS A 10 7.63 22.66 0.94
CA HIS A 10 7.08 21.90 2.04
C HIS A 10 5.79 22.55 2.54
N LEU A 11 4.75 21.73 2.74
CA LEU A 11 3.45 22.14 3.27
C LEU A 11 3.05 21.21 4.40
N GLU A 12 2.38 21.75 5.42
CA GLU A 12 1.60 20.99 6.37
C GLU A 12 0.14 21.39 6.22
N LEU A 13 -0.71 20.42 5.88
CA LEU A 13 -2.14 20.65 5.69
C LEU A 13 -2.87 20.78 7.05
N PRO A 14 -4.09 21.35 7.10
CA PRO A 14 -4.85 21.49 8.34
C PRO A 14 -5.08 20.17 9.10
N ASN A 15 -5.13 19.05 8.37
CA ASN A 15 -5.23 17.69 8.93
C ASN A 15 -3.86 17.09 9.32
N ARG A 16 -2.79 17.91 9.37
CA ARG A 16 -1.40 17.56 9.72
C ARG A 16 -0.68 16.68 8.69
N MET A 17 -1.25 16.46 7.54
CA MET A 17 -0.56 15.76 6.45
C MET A 17 0.63 16.61 5.98
N ARG A 18 1.81 16.04 5.96
CA ARG A 18 3.03 16.68 5.46
C ARG A 18 3.18 16.39 3.98
N VAL A 19 3.36 17.45 3.19
CA VAL A 19 3.47 17.35 1.74
C VAL A 19 4.78 18.00 1.29
N LEU A 20 5.53 17.31 0.45
CA LEU A 20 6.66 17.84 -0.27
C LEU A 20 6.30 17.93 -1.75
N LEU A 21 6.35 19.15 -2.30
CA LEU A 21 6.21 19.37 -3.73
C LEU A 21 7.59 19.63 -4.32
N VAL A 22 7.87 19.02 -5.45
CA VAL A 22 9.11 19.20 -6.21
C VAL A 22 8.73 19.57 -7.64
N SER A 23 9.21 20.70 -8.12
CA SER A 23 9.08 21.13 -9.51
C SER A 23 10.44 21.04 -10.18
N ASP A 24 10.50 20.23 -11.24
CA ASP A 24 11.69 20.04 -12.05
C ASP A 24 11.36 20.37 -13.50
N PRO A 25 11.93 21.48 -14.05
CA PRO A 25 11.65 21.87 -15.44
C PRO A 25 12.28 20.95 -16.50
N GLN A 26 13.13 20.01 -16.08
CA GLN A 26 13.85 19.10 -16.98
C GLN A 26 13.23 17.68 -17.01
N THR A 27 12.23 17.41 -16.17
CA THR A 27 11.61 16.09 -16.17
C THR A 27 10.53 15.96 -17.26
N ASP A 28 10.47 14.79 -17.85
CA ASP A 28 9.42 14.37 -18.79
C ASP A 28 8.32 13.54 -18.13
N LYS A 29 8.45 13.27 -16.82
CA LYS A 29 7.51 12.51 -16.01
C LYS A 29 7.06 13.29 -14.78
N ALA A 30 5.82 13.05 -14.38
CA ALA A 30 5.33 13.45 -13.07
C ALA A 30 5.12 12.20 -12.20
N ALA A 31 5.23 12.35 -10.89
CA ALA A 31 5.06 11.23 -9.96
C ALA A 31 4.41 11.70 -8.66
N ALA A 32 3.75 10.78 -7.97
CA ALA A 32 3.32 11.00 -6.60
C ALA A 32 3.58 9.75 -5.76
N SER A 33 3.85 9.97 -4.48
CA SER A 33 4.03 8.92 -3.49
C SER A 33 3.32 9.31 -2.19
N LEU A 34 2.65 8.35 -1.57
CA LEU A 34 2.04 8.50 -0.25
C LEU A 34 2.55 7.41 0.68
N HIS A 35 3.08 7.84 1.81
CA HIS A 35 3.65 6.99 2.83
C HIS A 35 2.71 6.93 4.03
N VAL A 36 2.25 5.74 4.38
CA VAL A 36 1.43 5.47 5.56
C VAL A 36 2.31 4.82 6.62
N ARG A 37 2.32 5.37 7.84
CA ARG A 37 3.12 4.86 8.98
C ARG A 37 2.47 3.64 9.63
N ALA A 38 2.05 2.69 8.84
CA ALA A 38 1.55 1.39 9.27
C ALA A 38 1.99 0.32 8.27
N GLY A 39 2.47 -0.78 8.78
CA GLY A 39 2.95 -1.92 8.02
C GLY A 39 2.65 -3.23 8.73
N SER A 40 3.32 -4.31 8.34
CA SER A 40 3.08 -5.65 8.88
C SER A 40 3.33 -5.76 10.39
N GLY A 41 4.14 -4.88 10.96
CA GLY A 41 4.33 -4.81 12.41
C GLY A 41 3.10 -4.34 13.19
N ASN A 42 2.09 -3.80 12.50
CA ASN A 42 0.81 -3.40 13.06
C ASN A 42 -0.28 -4.47 12.93
N ASP A 43 0.01 -5.58 12.25
CA ASP A 43 -0.94 -6.66 12.06
C ASP A 43 -1.40 -7.26 13.40
N PRO A 44 -2.68 -7.58 13.54
CA PRO A 44 -3.13 -8.44 14.63
C PRO A 44 -2.40 -9.77 14.59
N ARG A 45 -2.02 -10.31 15.75
CA ARG A 45 -1.34 -11.61 15.84
C ARG A 45 -2.15 -12.76 15.22
N THR A 46 -3.45 -12.64 15.27
CA THR A 46 -4.42 -13.58 14.71
C THR A 46 -4.70 -13.37 13.22
N ARG A 47 -4.04 -12.38 12.59
CA ARG A 47 -4.30 -12.02 11.19
C ARG A 47 -3.04 -11.45 10.53
N GLN A 48 -1.96 -12.24 10.51
CA GLN A 48 -0.69 -11.82 9.93
C GLN A 48 -0.80 -11.68 8.41
N GLY A 49 -0.22 -10.61 7.87
CA GLY A 49 -0.33 -10.22 6.45
C GLY A 49 -1.49 -9.27 6.15
N LEU A 50 -2.22 -8.78 7.18
CA LEU A 50 -3.38 -7.92 6.98
C LEU A 50 -3.02 -6.57 6.34
N ALA A 51 -1.90 -5.96 6.72
CA ALA A 51 -1.41 -4.72 6.11
C ALA A 51 -1.10 -4.88 4.62
N HIS A 52 -0.46 -6.00 4.25
CA HIS A 52 -0.17 -6.33 2.86
C HIS A 52 -1.45 -6.65 2.08
N PHE A 53 -2.37 -7.38 2.68
CA PHE A 53 -3.68 -7.64 2.08
C PHE A 53 -4.49 -6.35 1.88
N LEU A 54 -4.42 -5.40 2.82
CA LEU A 54 -5.03 -4.08 2.67
C LEU A 54 -4.41 -3.31 1.50
N GLU A 55 -3.08 -3.39 1.31
CA GLU A 55 -2.39 -2.80 0.16
C GLU A 55 -3.03 -3.28 -1.15
N HIS A 56 -3.23 -4.59 -1.34
CA HIS A 56 -3.90 -5.15 -2.51
C HIS A 56 -5.32 -4.62 -2.70
N MET A 57 -6.11 -4.62 -1.63
CA MET A 57 -7.52 -4.26 -1.66
C MET A 57 -7.78 -2.78 -1.97
N LEU A 58 -6.82 -1.87 -1.69
CA LEU A 58 -6.97 -0.45 -1.99
C LEU A 58 -7.02 -0.14 -3.49
N PHE A 59 -6.43 -0.98 -4.32
CA PHE A 59 -6.44 -0.80 -5.78
C PHE A 59 -7.77 -1.21 -6.44
N LEU A 60 -8.70 -1.82 -5.69
CA LEU A 60 -9.88 -2.48 -6.23
C LEU A 60 -11.17 -1.66 -6.14
N GLY A 61 -11.07 -0.40 -6.51
CA GLY A 61 -12.22 0.50 -6.62
C GLY A 61 -12.45 1.38 -5.39
N THR A 62 -12.94 2.56 -5.67
CA THR A 62 -13.28 3.60 -4.70
C THR A 62 -14.69 4.10 -4.95
N ALA A 63 -15.27 4.85 -4.02
CA ALA A 63 -16.62 5.37 -4.20
C ALA A 63 -16.77 6.26 -5.45
N LYS A 64 -15.73 7.00 -5.81
CA LYS A 64 -15.71 7.87 -6.99
C LYS A 64 -15.38 7.11 -8.28
N TYR A 65 -14.54 6.09 -8.20
CA TYR A 65 -14.07 5.26 -9.30
C TYR A 65 -14.28 3.78 -8.93
N PRO A 66 -15.52 3.27 -9.08
CA PRO A 66 -15.88 1.96 -8.53
C PRO A 66 -15.35 0.76 -9.32
N ASP A 67 -14.92 0.95 -10.57
CA ASP A 67 -14.34 -0.12 -11.37
C ASP A 67 -12.96 -0.51 -10.82
N PRO A 68 -12.72 -1.79 -10.50
CA PRO A 68 -11.46 -2.25 -9.93
C PRO A 68 -10.26 -2.14 -10.86
N GLY A 69 -10.48 -2.03 -12.19
CA GLY A 69 -9.42 -1.86 -13.20
C GLY A 69 -9.10 -0.41 -13.55
N GLU A 70 -9.99 0.51 -13.23
CA GLU A 70 -9.99 1.89 -13.76
C GLU A 70 -8.70 2.66 -13.44
N TYR A 71 -8.21 2.58 -12.21
CA TYR A 71 -6.98 3.27 -11.83
C TYR A 71 -5.77 2.76 -12.63
N GLN A 72 -5.63 1.46 -12.74
CA GLN A 72 -4.51 0.81 -13.43
C GLN A 72 -4.56 1.10 -14.93
N GLU A 73 -5.76 1.04 -15.52
CA GLU A 73 -5.99 1.36 -16.92
C GLU A 73 -5.68 2.83 -17.20
N PHE A 74 -6.13 3.75 -16.33
CA PHE A 74 -5.85 5.17 -16.48
C PHE A 74 -4.34 5.46 -16.44
N ILE A 75 -3.61 4.95 -15.44
CA ILE A 75 -2.16 5.15 -15.33
C ILE A 75 -1.44 4.59 -16.55
N SER A 76 -1.77 3.37 -16.98
CA SER A 76 -1.13 2.71 -18.12
C SER A 76 -1.43 3.43 -19.45
N ALA A 77 -2.66 3.88 -19.66
CA ALA A 77 -3.07 4.60 -20.87
C ALA A 77 -2.35 5.94 -21.04
N HIS A 78 -1.82 6.52 -19.94
CA HIS A 78 -1.09 7.80 -19.96
C HIS A 78 0.42 7.60 -19.72
N GLY A 79 0.96 6.45 -20.16
CA GLY A 79 2.39 6.14 -20.16
C GLY A 79 3.01 6.03 -18.76
N GLY A 80 2.21 5.75 -17.74
CA GLY A 80 2.64 5.63 -16.36
C GLY A 80 2.80 4.19 -15.87
N SER A 81 3.32 4.09 -14.67
CA SER A 81 3.36 2.87 -13.87
C SER A 81 2.93 3.16 -12.44
N HIS A 82 2.42 2.16 -11.75
CA HIS A 82 2.06 2.26 -10.33
C HIS A 82 2.58 1.06 -9.58
N LYS A 83 2.89 1.28 -8.31
CA LYS A 83 3.31 0.23 -7.38
C LYS A 83 2.93 0.59 -5.96
N ALA A 84 2.97 -0.43 -5.10
CA ALA A 84 2.99 -0.26 -3.66
C ALA A 84 3.93 -1.30 -3.05
N TYR A 85 4.26 -1.13 -1.79
CA TYR A 85 4.93 -2.15 -0.98
C TYR A 85 4.60 -1.94 0.50
N THR A 86 4.52 -3.03 1.23
CA THR A 86 4.35 -3.06 2.68
C THR A 86 5.65 -3.49 3.36
N SER A 87 6.16 -2.64 4.24
CA SER A 87 7.29 -2.93 5.13
C SER A 87 6.79 -3.26 6.54
N VAL A 88 7.70 -3.44 7.49
CA VAL A 88 7.34 -3.70 8.90
C VAL A 88 6.63 -2.52 9.54
N ASP A 89 7.08 -1.29 9.27
CA ASP A 89 6.65 -0.06 9.93
C ASP A 89 5.89 0.92 9.03
N HIS A 90 5.78 0.63 7.75
CA HIS A 90 5.08 1.49 6.80
C HIS A 90 4.58 0.74 5.56
N THR A 91 3.62 1.35 4.88
CA THR A 91 3.18 0.98 3.54
C THR A 91 3.32 2.20 2.64
N ASN A 92 3.87 2.04 1.45
CA ASN A 92 4.06 3.13 0.49
C ASN A 92 3.36 2.83 -0.82
N TYR A 93 2.63 3.81 -1.33
CA TYR A 93 1.90 3.78 -2.60
C TYR A 93 2.49 4.84 -3.50
N PHE A 94 2.72 4.54 -4.77
CA PHE A 94 3.29 5.51 -5.70
C PHE A 94 2.96 5.20 -7.15
N PHE A 95 3.02 6.24 -7.96
CA PHE A 95 2.89 6.14 -9.41
C PHE A 95 3.75 7.19 -10.11
N ASP A 96 4.08 6.93 -11.36
CA ASP A 96 4.55 7.92 -12.33
C ASP A 96 3.55 8.01 -13.50
N ILE A 97 3.58 9.13 -14.22
CA ILE A 97 2.68 9.38 -15.34
C ILE A 97 3.21 10.52 -16.22
N GLU A 98 2.69 10.69 -17.42
CA GLU A 98 2.95 11.89 -18.21
C GLU A 98 2.48 13.16 -17.47
N PRO A 99 3.21 14.30 -17.53
CA PRO A 99 2.91 15.49 -16.69
C PRO A 99 1.49 16.04 -16.90
N GLY A 100 0.96 16.01 -18.11
CA GLY A 100 -0.38 16.50 -18.43
C GLY A 100 -1.51 15.74 -17.72
N SER A 101 -1.26 14.52 -17.29
CA SER A 101 -2.24 13.64 -16.64
C SER A 101 -2.08 13.55 -15.12
N LEU A 102 -1.15 14.31 -14.52
CA LEU A 102 -0.90 14.26 -13.07
C LEU A 102 -2.14 14.57 -12.23
N THR A 103 -2.87 15.63 -12.55
CA THR A 103 -4.04 16.05 -11.75
C THR A 103 -5.14 15.00 -11.72
N PRO A 104 -5.61 14.45 -12.84
CA PRO A 104 -6.61 13.40 -12.82
C PRO A 104 -6.08 12.07 -12.24
N ALA A 105 -4.79 11.79 -12.30
CA ALA A 105 -4.18 10.64 -11.63
C ALA A 105 -4.18 10.82 -10.10
N LEU A 106 -3.80 12.01 -9.61
CA LEU A 106 -3.83 12.36 -8.18
C LEU A 106 -5.25 12.27 -7.60
N ASP A 107 -6.27 12.70 -8.36
CA ASP A 107 -7.65 12.60 -7.92
C ASP A 107 -8.06 11.13 -7.69
N ARG A 108 -7.69 10.22 -8.59
CA ARG A 108 -7.92 8.78 -8.45
C ARG A 108 -7.15 8.18 -7.29
N PHE A 109 -5.88 8.48 -7.23
CA PHE A 109 -4.98 8.00 -6.18
C PHE A 109 -5.41 8.45 -4.78
N ALA A 110 -5.85 9.70 -4.63
CA ALA A 110 -6.35 10.21 -3.36
C ALA A 110 -7.58 9.46 -2.85
N GLN A 111 -8.43 8.93 -3.75
CA GLN A 111 -9.63 8.19 -3.34
C GLN A 111 -9.33 6.89 -2.58
N PHE A 112 -8.15 6.30 -2.75
CA PHE A 112 -7.70 5.14 -1.95
C PHE A 112 -7.70 5.46 -0.44
N PHE A 113 -7.44 6.73 -0.10
CA PHE A 113 -7.30 7.22 1.28
C PHE A 113 -8.51 8.01 1.77
N VAL A 114 -9.54 8.17 0.92
CA VAL A 114 -10.76 8.91 1.23
C VAL A 114 -11.97 7.97 1.33
N ALA A 115 -12.17 7.12 0.32
CA ALA A 115 -13.37 6.30 0.24
C ALA A 115 -13.12 4.99 -0.55
N PRO A 116 -12.21 4.11 -0.10
CA PRO A 116 -12.04 2.78 -0.71
C PRO A 116 -13.28 1.93 -0.45
N LEU A 117 -13.65 1.08 -1.41
CA LEU A 117 -14.86 0.26 -1.30
C LEU A 117 -14.64 -1.03 -0.52
N PHE A 118 -13.46 -1.63 -0.60
CA PHE A 118 -13.17 -2.95 -0.03
C PHE A 118 -14.28 -3.96 -0.37
N ASN A 119 -14.59 -4.07 -1.66
CA ASN A 119 -15.69 -4.90 -2.15
C ASN A 119 -15.50 -6.36 -1.73
N ARG A 120 -16.53 -6.91 -1.09
CA ARG A 120 -16.54 -8.29 -0.57
C ARG A 120 -16.28 -9.34 -1.66
N GLU A 121 -16.74 -9.08 -2.88
CA GLU A 121 -16.56 -9.99 -4.02
C GLU A 121 -15.11 -10.21 -4.44
N TYR A 122 -14.20 -9.26 -4.11
CA TYR A 122 -12.78 -9.39 -4.44
C TYR A 122 -11.93 -9.98 -3.32
N VAL A 123 -12.46 -10.11 -2.09
CA VAL A 123 -11.73 -10.56 -0.91
C VAL A 123 -11.09 -11.94 -1.13
N GLU A 124 -11.87 -12.93 -1.55
CA GLU A 124 -11.36 -14.28 -1.75
C GLU A 124 -10.33 -14.35 -2.89
N ARG A 125 -10.58 -13.63 -3.97
CA ARG A 125 -9.64 -13.54 -5.09
C ARG A 125 -8.30 -12.98 -4.65
N GLU A 126 -8.30 -11.88 -3.88
CA GLU A 126 -7.07 -11.23 -3.43
C GLU A 126 -6.36 -12.03 -2.32
N MET A 127 -7.07 -12.74 -1.46
CA MET A 127 -6.44 -13.69 -0.55
C MET A 127 -5.67 -14.78 -1.30
N ASN A 128 -6.22 -15.27 -2.40
CA ASN A 128 -5.53 -16.23 -3.27
C ASN A 128 -4.35 -15.62 -4.02
N ALA A 129 -4.41 -14.33 -4.38
CA ALA A 129 -3.29 -13.61 -4.97
C ALA A 129 -2.11 -13.48 -3.98
N VAL A 130 -2.39 -13.07 -2.74
CA VAL A 130 -1.39 -13.00 -1.64
C VAL A 130 -0.78 -14.38 -1.35
N ASP A 131 -1.60 -15.42 -1.29
CA ASP A 131 -1.12 -16.80 -1.09
C ASP A 131 -0.21 -17.28 -2.25
N SER A 132 -0.52 -16.85 -3.47
CA SER A 132 0.30 -17.14 -4.63
C SER A 132 1.66 -16.44 -4.56
N GLU A 133 1.70 -15.17 -4.11
CA GLU A 133 2.95 -14.45 -3.86
C GLU A 133 3.78 -15.08 -2.74
N TYR A 134 3.14 -15.52 -1.66
CA TYR A 134 3.80 -16.27 -0.61
C TYR A 134 4.46 -17.54 -1.17
N LYS A 135 3.72 -18.33 -1.95
CA LYS A 135 4.22 -19.57 -2.57
C LYS A 135 5.37 -19.34 -3.53
N LEU A 136 5.35 -18.25 -4.31
CA LEU A 136 6.47 -17.86 -5.18
C LEU A 136 7.74 -17.58 -4.36
N GLY A 137 7.58 -16.98 -3.18
CA GLY A 137 8.68 -16.67 -2.28
C GLY A 137 9.34 -17.86 -1.60
N LEU A 138 8.69 -19.02 -1.53
CA LEU A 138 9.21 -20.20 -0.82
C LEU A 138 10.52 -20.76 -1.39
N LYS A 139 10.85 -20.45 -2.66
CA LYS A 139 12.07 -20.88 -3.34
C LYS A 139 13.12 -19.77 -3.44
N ASP A 140 12.82 -18.58 -2.96
CA ASP A 140 13.74 -17.44 -2.93
C ASP A 140 14.62 -17.53 -1.68
N ASP A 141 15.94 -17.59 -1.87
CA ASP A 141 16.87 -17.80 -0.76
C ASP A 141 16.92 -16.61 0.20
N ALA A 142 16.78 -15.36 -0.28
CA ALA A 142 16.74 -14.18 0.57
C ALA A 142 15.50 -14.18 1.48
N ARG A 143 14.34 -14.61 0.96
CA ARG A 143 13.13 -14.78 1.77
C ARG A 143 13.27 -15.91 2.79
N ARG A 144 13.91 -17.00 2.42
CA ARG A 144 14.20 -18.13 3.33
C ARG A 144 15.15 -17.72 4.45
N GLU A 145 16.19 -16.96 4.15
CA GLU A 145 17.10 -16.38 5.18
C GLU A 145 16.32 -15.45 6.13
N TYR A 146 15.42 -14.64 5.58
CA TYR A 146 14.57 -13.76 6.38
C TYR A 146 13.61 -14.55 7.28
N ASP A 147 13.06 -15.67 6.80
CA ASP A 147 12.21 -16.54 7.59
C ASP A 147 12.99 -17.18 8.77
N VAL A 148 14.25 -17.61 8.54
CA VAL A 148 15.12 -18.08 9.63
C VAL A 148 15.39 -16.96 10.64
N LEU A 149 15.66 -15.73 10.17
CA LEU A 149 15.88 -14.58 11.05
C LEU A 149 14.64 -14.29 11.93
N ARG A 150 13.44 -14.44 11.36
CA ARG A 150 12.17 -14.26 12.11
C ARG A 150 12.03 -15.25 13.27
N GLU A 151 12.48 -16.50 13.11
CA GLU A 151 12.46 -17.49 14.17
C GLU A 151 13.46 -17.18 15.31
N LEU A 152 14.47 -16.34 15.06
CA LEU A 152 15.48 -15.98 16.06
C LEU A 152 15.09 -14.76 16.91
N VAL A 153 14.07 -14.02 16.53
CA VAL A 153 13.57 -12.88 17.33
C VAL A 153 12.58 -13.34 18.38
N ARG A 154 12.38 -12.53 19.39
CA ARG A 154 11.36 -12.81 20.42
C ARG A 154 9.96 -12.89 19.77
N PRO A 155 9.09 -13.80 20.21
CA PRO A 155 7.75 -13.97 19.61
C PRO A 155 6.91 -12.69 19.55
N GLU A 156 7.11 -11.74 20.48
CA GLU A 156 6.38 -10.47 20.54
C GLU A 156 6.96 -9.40 19.60
N HIS A 157 8.14 -9.64 19.04
CA HIS A 157 8.77 -8.66 18.16
C HIS A 157 8.01 -8.56 16.83
N PRO A 158 7.74 -7.35 16.31
CA PRO A 158 7.02 -7.17 15.04
C PRO A 158 7.63 -7.93 13.86
N LEU A 159 8.96 -8.05 13.83
CA LEU A 159 9.69 -8.78 12.79
C LEU A 159 9.38 -10.28 12.77
N GLY A 160 8.90 -10.86 13.87
CA GLY A 160 8.52 -12.28 13.95
C GLY A 160 7.22 -12.64 13.20
N ALA A 161 6.43 -11.65 12.77
CA ALA A 161 5.19 -11.87 12.04
C ALA A 161 5.45 -12.22 10.55
N LEU A 162 4.55 -13.01 9.94
CA LEU A 162 4.57 -13.29 8.50
C LEU A 162 4.03 -12.08 7.72
N ALA A 163 4.93 -11.19 7.30
CA ALA A 163 4.58 -9.92 6.69
C ALA A 163 3.77 -10.06 5.38
N VAL A 164 4.07 -11.06 4.57
CA VAL A 164 3.36 -11.31 3.30
C VAL A 164 1.94 -11.81 3.55
N GLY A 165 1.75 -12.66 4.57
CA GLY A 165 0.50 -13.39 4.77
C GLY A 165 0.34 -14.57 3.79
N ASN A 166 -0.64 -15.42 4.06
CA ASN A 166 -1.08 -16.51 3.19
C ASN A 166 -2.53 -16.88 3.54
N LEU A 167 -3.13 -17.84 2.85
CA LEU A 167 -4.51 -18.28 3.12
C LEU A 167 -4.72 -18.75 4.57
N SER A 168 -3.73 -19.39 5.20
CA SER A 168 -3.82 -19.80 6.60
C SER A 168 -3.88 -18.58 7.51
N THR A 169 -2.88 -17.70 7.47
CA THR A 169 -2.79 -16.54 8.38
C THR A 169 -3.87 -15.49 8.13
N LEU A 170 -4.31 -15.31 6.88
CA LEU A 170 -5.41 -14.42 6.54
C LEU A 170 -6.78 -15.05 6.84
N GLY A 171 -6.89 -16.37 6.84
CA GLY A 171 -8.09 -17.10 7.21
C GLY A 171 -8.25 -17.35 8.71
N GLU A 172 -7.19 -17.20 9.51
CA GLU A 172 -7.24 -17.29 10.97
C GLU A 172 -8.04 -16.12 11.56
N GLY A 173 -8.66 -16.35 12.71
CA GLY A 173 -9.45 -15.36 13.40
C GLY A 173 -10.94 -15.67 13.36
N GLU A 174 -11.65 -15.17 14.37
CA GLU A 174 -13.09 -15.38 14.55
C GLU A 174 -13.92 -14.38 13.72
N SER A 175 -13.33 -13.23 13.36
CA SER A 175 -13.97 -12.16 12.60
C SER A 175 -13.87 -12.37 11.08
N ASP A 176 -14.78 -11.75 10.35
CA ASP A 176 -14.67 -11.61 8.90
C ASP A 176 -13.43 -10.76 8.53
N ILE A 177 -12.60 -11.23 7.61
CA ILE A 177 -11.37 -10.54 7.22
C ILE A 177 -11.63 -9.12 6.71
N ARG A 178 -12.78 -8.88 6.06
CA ARG A 178 -13.15 -7.55 5.60
C ARG A 178 -13.44 -6.60 6.75
N GLU A 179 -14.00 -7.08 7.86
CA GLU A 179 -14.21 -6.28 9.07
C GLU A 179 -12.88 -5.91 9.72
N ASP A 180 -11.93 -6.84 9.75
CA ASP A 180 -10.56 -6.57 10.21
C ASP A 180 -9.86 -5.55 9.31
N LEU A 181 -10.01 -5.64 7.99
CA LEU A 181 -9.53 -4.65 7.02
C LEU A 181 -10.07 -3.25 7.30
N LEU A 182 -11.39 -3.13 7.47
CA LEU A 182 -12.04 -1.85 7.76
C LEU A 182 -11.54 -1.27 9.09
N THR A 183 -11.38 -2.11 10.10
CA THR A 183 -10.86 -1.72 11.42
C THR A 183 -9.41 -1.25 11.32
N PHE A 184 -8.56 -1.99 10.60
CA PHE A 184 -7.16 -1.64 10.39
C PHE A 184 -7.05 -0.32 9.61
N TYR A 185 -7.81 -0.16 8.52
CA TYR A 185 -7.85 1.06 7.74
C TYR A 185 -8.28 2.26 8.58
N ALA A 186 -9.39 2.17 9.29
CA ALA A 186 -9.89 3.26 10.14
C ALA A 186 -8.91 3.67 11.24
N LYS A 187 -8.12 2.72 11.75
CA LYS A 187 -7.14 2.96 12.81
C LYS A 187 -5.85 3.59 12.29
N HIS A 188 -5.38 3.19 11.12
CA HIS A 188 -4.02 3.47 10.67
C HIS A 188 -3.92 4.39 9.44
N TYR A 189 -5.00 4.54 8.67
CA TYR A 189 -5.01 5.33 7.43
C TYR A 189 -5.64 6.72 7.63
N SER A 190 -5.05 7.47 8.56
CA SER A 190 -5.46 8.84 8.85
C SER A 190 -4.30 9.80 8.56
N ALA A 191 -4.61 10.97 8.03
CA ALA A 191 -3.61 11.96 7.61
C ALA A 191 -2.74 12.52 8.74
N ASN A 192 -3.16 12.35 9.99
CA ASN A 192 -2.51 12.90 11.18
C ASN A 192 -1.76 11.86 12.03
N ILE A 193 -1.59 10.64 11.55
CA ILE A 193 -0.88 9.55 12.23
C ILE A 193 0.54 9.40 11.67
#